data_641e04191939c92b3ad5626947fedf7b
#
_entry.id   641e04191939c92b3ad5626947fedf7b
#
_cell.length_a   1.000
_cell.length_b   1.000
_cell.length_c   1.000
_cell.angle_alpha   90.00
_cell.angle_beta   90.00
_cell.angle_gamma   90.00
#
_symmetry.space_group_name_H-M   'P 1'
#
loop_
_entity.id
_entity.type
_entity.pdbx_description
1 polymer ?
#
loop_
_entity_poly.entity_id
_entity_poly.type
_entity_poly.pdbx_seq_one_letter_code
_entity_poly.pdbx_strand_id
1 'polypeptide(L)'
;VGDQTATELTQLRLLTSDRSGEPVLNGIEGETRTYNNVDYTYYGPADMSMAEQADGSVFYDITLRNDLTFYDGEPVTADDLIFSLYVLCDPAYDGSNRLREMPIRGLQNYKLDHIALSALIAQRGEDNTDFSQFTQEQQSTFWDAVNNGLVPFVQQLSEQLQAAADANLEEGQERTIFTPAETARAYGWEELPEDAGFKELALAMGNAFDWDFGQMGNWFSNSVMPMTDLPERLGEAYDYAGQMVSSGQSVTSISGIIKTGDYNLRVVTDELDVRTLYYLGSVYIAPLHYYGSTDLYNYVDSFGFTKCDLTN
;
A
#
# COMPACT_ATOMS: atom_id res chain seq x y z
N VAL A 1 -9.55 7.34 -21.31
CA VAL A 1 -10.87 8.03 -21.17
C VAL A 1 -12.01 7.05 -21.40
N GLY A 2 -11.95 6.15 -22.40
CA GLY A 2 -13.03 5.19 -22.68
C GLY A 2 -13.26 4.15 -21.59
N ASP A 3 -12.22 3.61 -20.99
CA ASP A 3 -12.31 2.57 -19.96
C ASP A 3 -12.90 3.10 -18.65
N GLN A 4 -12.55 4.32 -18.27
CA GLN A 4 -13.09 4.96 -17.06
C GLN A 4 -14.61 5.23 -17.20
N THR A 5 -15.08 5.66 -18.37
CA THR A 5 -16.50 5.85 -18.62
C THR A 5 -17.27 4.52 -18.59
N ALA A 6 -16.67 3.41 -19.09
CA ALA A 6 -17.28 2.10 -19.00
C ALA A 6 -17.41 1.61 -17.56
N THR A 7 -16.38 1.82 -16.75
CA THR A 7 -16.39 1.50 -15.31
C THR A 7 -17.47 2.27 -14.57
N GLU A 8 -17.59 3.57 -14.81
CA GLU A 8 -18.61 4.43 -14.19
C GLU A 8 -20.05 4.04 -14.56
N LEU A 9 -20.25 3.39 -15.71
CA LEU A 9 -21.56 2.93 -16.16
C LEU A 9 -21.91 1.51 -15.68
N THR A 10 -20.93 0.72 -15.25
CA THR A 10 -21.10 -0.71 -14.94
C THR A 10 -20.85 -1.05 -13.47
N GLN A 11 -20.22 -0.16 -12.72
CA GLN A 11 -19.88 -0.38 -11.31
C GLN A 11 -20.60 0.62 -10.39
N LEU A 12 -21.01 0.13 -9.22
CA LEU A 12 -21.69 0.95 -8.21
C LEU A 12 -20.67 1.73 -7.40
N ARG A 13 -20.55 3.03 -7.63
CA ARG A 13 -19.72 3.93 -6.83
C ARG A 13 -20.48 4.36 -5.58
N LEU A 14 -19.81 4.42 -4.41
CA LEU A 14 -20.44 4.72 -3.13
C LEU A 14 -21.17 6.07 -3.12
N LEU A 15 -20.54 7.16 -3.57
CA LEU A 15 -21.19 8.46 -3.70
C LEU A 15 -21.22 8.95 -5.14
N THR A 16 -22.34 9.52 -5.52
CA THR A 16 -22.47 10.28 -6.78
C THR A 16 -21.76 11.64 -6.64
N SER A 17 -21.31 12.20 -7.74
CA SER A 17 -20.78 13.57 -7.78
C SER A 17 -21.74 14.49 -8.52
N ASP A 18 -21.77 15.75 -8.10
CA ASP A 18 -22.50 16.78 -8.81
C ASP A 18 -21.74 17.27 -10.07
N ARG A 19 -22.28 18.26 -10.78
CA ARG A 19 -21.68 18.82 -12.01
C ARG A 19 -20.35 19.54 -11.79
N SER A 20 -20.04 19.93 -10.55
CA SER A 20 -18.75 20.51 -10.16
C SER A 20 -17.72 19.47 -9.71
N GLY A 21 -18.13 18.20 -9.60
CA GLY A 21 -17.29 17.11 -9.12
C GLY A 21 -17.33 16.92 -7.62
N GLU A 22 -18.17 17.66 -6.89
CA GLU A 22 -18.31 17.53 -5.44
C GLU A 22 -19.17 16.31 -5.08
N PRO A 23 -18.80 15.53 -4.04
CA PRO A 23 -19.60 14.40 -3.59
C PRO A 23 -21.00 14.83 -3.12
N VAL A 24 -22.01 14.06 -3.49
CA VAL A 24 -23.41 14.21 -3.02
C VAL A 24 -23.54 13.39 -1.76
N LEU A 25 -23.82 14.07 -0.63
CA LEU A 25 -23.82 13.44 0.69
C LEU A 25 -25.18 12.90 1.12
N ASN A 26 -26.27 13.40 0.52
CA ASN A 26 -27.64 12.97 0.82
C ASN A 26 -28.32 12.46 -0.48
N GLY A 27 -27.72 11.40 -1.04
CA GLY A 27 -28.13 10.88 -2.34
C GLY A 27 -29.38 10.01 -2.32
N ILE A 28 -29.75 9.42 -1.17
CA ILE A 28 -30.91 8.50 -1.05
C ILE A 28 -32.22 9.21 -1.34
N GLU A 29 -32.48 10.30 -0.62
CA GLU A 29 -33.67 11.13 -0.85
C GLU A 29 -33.48 12.16 -1.97
N GLY A 30 -32.24 12.36 -2.37
CA GLY A 30 -31.83 13.33 -3.37
C GLY A 30 -31.44 14.70 -2.80
N GLU A 31 -30.30 15.18 -3.25
CA GLU A 31 -29.74 16.48 -2.85
C GLU A 31 -29.85 17.47 -4.01
N THR A 32 -30.53 18.61 -3.79
CA THR A 32 -30.67 19.66 -4.81
C THR A 32 -29.56 20.70 -4.66
N ARG A 33 -28.83 20.94 -5.74
CA ARG A 33 -27.77 21.95 -5.83
C ARG A 33 -27.96 22.85 -7.06
N THR A 34 -27.68 24.12 -6.89
CA THR A 34 -27.77 25.11 -8.00
C THR A 34 -26.45 25.15 -8.76
N TYR A 35 -26.50 24.97 -10.09
CA TYR A 35 -25.35 25.14 -10.99
C TYR A 35 -25.76 26.06 -12.16
N ASN A 36 -25.04 27.15 -12.37
CA ASN A 36 -25.34 28.17 -13.39
C ASN A 36 -26.80 28.68 -13.33
N ASN A 37 -27.30 28.97 -12.12
CA ASN A 37 -28.66 29.41 -11.83
C ASN A 37 -29.77 28.39 -12.22
N VAL A 38 -29.42 27.11 -12.33
CA VAL A 38 -30.37 26.01 -12.55
C VAL A 38 -30.23 25.01 -11.41
N ASP A 39 -31.34 24.61 -10.86
CA ASP A 39 -31.38 23.61 -9.79
C ASP A 39 -31.35 22.19 -10.38
N TYR A 40 -30.49 21.35 -9.84
CA TYR A 40 -30.35 19.94 -10.19
C TYR A 40 -30.47 19.10 -8.94
N THR A 41 -31.29 18.07 -8.98
CA THR A 41 -31.37 17.08 -7.89
C THR A 41 -30.55 15.86 -8.25
N TYR A 42 -29.66 15.49 -7.37
CA TYR A 42 -28.74 14.37 -7.53
C TYR A 42 -29.13 13.25 -6.60
N TYR A 43 -29.29 12.05 -7.14
CA TYR A 43 -29.59 10.83 -6.40
C TYR A 43 -28.35 9.92 -6.41
N GLY A 44 -28.19 9.13 -5.35
CA GLY A 44 -27.05 8.22 -5.19
C GLY A 44 -27.42 6.94 -4.44
N PRO A 45 -26.50 5.98 -4.41
CA PRO A 45 -26.70 4.71 -3.70
C PRO A 45 -26.58 4.81 -2.19
N ALA A 46 -26.05 5.92 -1.68
CA ALA A 46 -25.77 6.09 -0.25
C ALA A 46 -25.90 7.54 0.21
N ASP A 47 -26.12 7.68 1.51
CA ASP A 47 -25.88 8.91 2.26
C ASP A 47 -24.60 8.77 3.08
N MET A 48 -23.88 9.87 3.29
CA MET A 48 -22.71 9.94 4.16
C MET A 48 -22.79 11.21 5.01
N SER A 49 -22.64 11.07 6.32
CA SER A 49 -22.44 12.19 7.23
C SER A 49 -21.06 12.15 7.86
N MET A 50 -20.53 13.33 8.20
CA MET A 50 -19.23 13.48 8.85
C MET A 50 -19.41 14.25 10.16
N ALA A 51 -18.81 13.75 11.24
CA ALA A 51 -18.84 14.39 12.56
C ALA A 51 -17.48 14.28 13.25
N GLU A 52 -16.87 15.44 13.54
CA GLU A 52 -15.67 15.51 14.36
C GLU A 52 -16.05 15.32 15.85
N GLN A 53 -15.26 14.49 16.54
CA GLN A 53 -15.45 14.15 17.94
C GLN A 53 -14.59 15.01 18.85
N ALA A 54 -14.88 15.04 20.16
CA ALA A 54 -14.16 15.82 21.14
C ALA A 54 -12.68 15.39 21.32
N ASP A 55 -12.33 14.16 20.92
CA ASP A 55 -10.96 13.63 20.96
C ASP A 55 -10.18 13.90 19.65
N GLY A 56 -10.77 14.63 18.70
CA GLY A 56 -10.19 14.93 17.39
C GLY A 56 -10.41 13.85 16.34
N SER A 57 -10.98 12.70 16.69
CA SER A 57 -11.36 11.68 15.71
C SER A 57 -12.56 12.13 14.87
N VAL A 58 -12.69 11.54 13.69
CA VAL A 58 -13.81 11.86 12.78
C VAL A 58 -14.59 10.60 12.45
N PHE A 59 -15.91 10.67 12.60
CA PHE A 59 -16.84 9.62 12.21
C PHE A 59 -17.42 9.94 10.83
N TYR A 60 -17.34 8.97 9.94
CA TYR A 60 -18.01 8.96 8.65
C TYR A 60 -19.11 7.88 8.73
N ASP A 61 -20.34 8.31 8.94
CA ASP A 61 -21.49 7.40 8.96
C ASP A 61 -22.07 7.27 7.57
N ILE A 62 -22.13 6.05 7.07
CA ILE A 62 -22.55 5.69 5.72
C ILE A 62 -23.81 4.85 5.83
N THR A 63 -24.86 5.23 5.09
CA THR A 63 -26.09 4.49 4.93
C THR A 63 -26.28 4.14 3.46
N LEU A 64 -26.38 2.87 3.13
CA LEU A 64 -26.72 2.40 1.79
C LEU A 64 -28.23 2.33 1.59
N ARG A 65 -28.70 2.55 0.37
CA ARG A 65 -30.08 2.23 0.00
C ARG A 65 -30.31 0.72 0.15
N ASN A 66 -31.45 0.35 0.69
CA ASN A 66 -31.83 -1.04 0.94
C ASN A 66 -32.56 -1.72 -0.23
N ASP A 67 -32.76 -1.01 -1.32
CA ASP A 67 -33.42 -1.49 -2.54
C ASP A 67 -32.44 -1.74 -3.70
N LEU A 68 -31.13 -1.61 -3.44
CA LEU A 68 -30.09 -1.89 -4.43
C LEU A 68 -29.81 -3.38 -4.53
N THR A 69 -29.66 -3.85 -5.78
CA THR A 69 -29.22 -5.22 -6.07
C THR A 69 -28.10 -5.22 -7.08
N PHE A 70 -27.24 -6.23 -7.01
CA PHE A 70 -26.32 -6.55 -8.09
C PHE A 70 -27.09 -7.11 -9.30
N TYR A 71 -26.37 -7.31 -10.41
CA TYR A 71 -26.97 -7.78 -11.66
C TYR A 71 -27.65 -9.17 -11.54
N ASP A 72 -27.16 -10.04 -10.67
CA ASP A 72 -27.69 -11.37 -10.37
C ASP A 72 -28.89 -11.36 -9.41
N GLY A 73 -29.26 -10.20 -8.87
CA GLY A 73 -30.40 -9.99 -7.99
C GLY A 73 -30.07 -10.06 -6.50
N GLU A 74 -28.81 -10.37 -6.12
CA GLU A 74 -28.39 -10.33 -4.72
C GLU A 74 -28.36 -8.88 -4.19
N PRO A 75 -28.78 -8.63 -2.94
CA PRO A 75 -28.83 -7.30 -2.38
C PRO A 75 -27.42 -6.72 -2.16
N VAL A 76 -27.26 -5.41 -2.36
CA VAL A 76 -26.05 -4.67 -1.97
C VAL A 76 -26.15 -4.31 -0.49
N THR A 77 -25.19 -4.77 0.31
CA THR A 77 -25.19 -4.61 1.78
C THR A 77 -23.93 -3.92 2.29
N ALA A 78 -23.91 -3.65 3.60
CA ALA A 78 -22.71 -3.13 4.25
C ALA A 78 -21.53 -4.11 4.18
N ASP A 79 -21.75 -5.43 4.08
CA ASP A 79 -20.68 -6.42 3.95
C ASP A 79 -19.94 -6.31 2.62
N ASP A 80 -20.63 -5.96 1.54
CA ASP A 80 -20.02 -5.71 0.22
C ASP A 80 -19.15 -4.46 0.25
N LEU A 81 -19.59 -3.41 0.95
CA LEU A 81 -18.80 -2.20 1.13
C LEU A 81 -17.58 -2.46 2.03
N ILE A 82 -17.74 -3.20 3.14
CA ILE A 82 -16.63 -3.62 4.00
C ILE A 82 -15.61 -4.43 3.19
N PHE A 83 -16.06 -5.42 2.43
CA PHE A 83 -15.22 -6.20 1.53
C PHE A 83 -14.40 -5.29 0.61
N SER A 84 -15.06 -4.34 -0.07
CA SER A 84 -14.41 -3.41 -0.99
C SER A 84 -13.36 -2.54 -0.29
N LEU A 85 -13.65 -2.06 0.93
CA LEU A 85 -12.70 -1.29 1.73
C LEU A 85 -11.49 -2.14 2.14
N TYR A 86 -11.71 -3.40 2.54
CA TYR A 86 -10.61 -4.29 2.91
C TYR A 86 -9.73 -4.67 1.73
N VAL A 87 -10.30 -4.91 0.54
CA VAL A 87 -9.49 -5.12 -0.69
C VAL A 87 -8.58 -3.93 -0.94
N LEU A 88 -9.11 -2.68 -0.85
CA LEU A 88 -8.32 -1.46 -1.04
C LEU A 88 -7.29 -1.21 0.07
N CYS A 89 -7.49 -1.78 1.26
CA CYS A 89 -6.58 -1.69 2.40
C CYS A 89 -5.64 -2.90 2.51
N ASP A 90 -5.86 -3.96 1.71
CA ASP A 90 -5.04 -5.17 1.77
C ASP A 90 -3.56 -4.84 1.47
N PRO A 91 -2.61 -5.32 2.30
CA PRO A 91 -1.19 -5.09 2.07
C PRO A 91 -0.67 -5.56 0.72
N ALA A 92 -1.23 -6.65 0.17
CA ALA A 92 -0.86 -7.20 -1.13
C ALA A 92 -1.51 -6.49 -2.33
N TYR A 93 -2.48 -5.57 -2.10
CA TYR A 93 -3.14 -4.85 -3.19
C TYR A 93 -2.18 -3.92 -3.91
N ASP A 94 -1.96 -4.15 -5.21
CA ASP A 94 -1.03 -3.41 -6.08
C ASP A 94 -1.65 -2.19 -6.78
N GLY A 95 -2.93 -1.93 -6.56
CA GLY A 95 -3.65 -0.80 -7.15
C GLY A 95 -3.43 0.52 -6.40
N SER A 96 -4.46 1.37 -6.38
CA SER A 96 -4.39 2.68 -5.73
C SER A 96 -4.19 2.59 -4.22
N ASN A 97 -3.13 3.22 -3.69
CA ASN A 97 -2.82 3.28 -2.25
C ASN A 97 -3.57 4.39 -1.49
N ARG A 98 -4.44 5.15 -2.16
CA ARG A 98 -5.06 6.37 -1.61
C ARG A 98 -5.79 6.12 -0.29
N LEU A 99 -6.56 5.04 -0.19
CA LEU A 99 -7.28 4.70 1.05
C LEU A 99 -6.33 4.22 2.14
N ARG A 100 -5.24 3.54 1.77
CA ARG A 100 -4.21 3.05 2.71
C ARG A 100 -3.38 4.17 3.37
N GLU A 101 -3.41 5.37 2.79
CA GLU A 101 -2.72 6.54 3.34
C GLU A 101 -3.61 7.37 4.28
N MET A 102 -4.91 7.05 4.35
CA MET A 102 -5.83 7.76 5.23
C MET A 102 -5.63 7.36 6.70
N PRO A 103 -5.87 8.28 7.65
CA PRO A 103 -5.69 8.02 9.06
C PRO A 103 -6.84 7.18 9.67
N ILE A 104 -7.26 6.12 8.96
CA ILE A 104 -8.31 5.20 9.44
C ILE A 104 -7.79 4.48 10.67
N ARG A 105 -8.57 4.54 11.75
CA ARG A 105 -8.24 3.93 13.05
C ARG A 105 -7.93 2.44 12.91
N GLY A 106 -6.75 2.04 13.38
CA GLY A 106 -6.29 0.65 13.34
C GLY A 106 -5.72 0.20 11.99
N LEU A 107 -5.81 1.01 10.93
CA LEU A 107 -5.30 0.64 9.60
C LEU A 107 -3.78 0.44 9.61
N GLN A 108 -3.04 1.27 10.34
CA GLN A 108 -1.58 1.11 10.42
C GLN A 108 -1.19 -0.22 11.09
N ASN A 109 -1.85 -0.57 12.19
CA ASN A 109 -1.61 -1.86 12.86
C ASN A 109 -2.00 -3.03 11.95
N TYR A 110 -3.09 -2.91 11.19
CA TYR A 110 -3.51 -3.91 10.21
C TYR A 110 -2.46 -4.09 9.11
N LYS A 111 -1.87 -3.01 8.61
CA LYS A 111 -0.79 -3.07 7.60
C LYS A 111 0.50 -3.68 8.14
N LEU A 112 0.90 -3.31 9.37
CA LEU A 112 2.13 -3.78 10.00
C LEU A 112 2.10 -5.26 10.41
N ASP A 113 0.93 -5.90 10.43
CA ASP A 113 0.83 -7.34 10.63
C ASP A 113 1.38 -8.15 9.44
N HIS A 114 1.54 -7.53 8.27
CA HIS A 114 2.19 -8.14 7.11
C HIS A 114 3.42 -7.35 6.70
N ILE A 115 4.41 -8.07 6.26
CA ILE A 115 5.70 -7.53 5.84
C ILE A 115 6.11 -8.22 4.53
N ALA A 116 6.80 -7.51 3.66
CA ALA A 116 7.36 -8.13 2.46
C ALA A 116 8.29 -9.29 2.84
N LEU A 117 8.22 -10.39 2.11
CA LEU A 117 9.03 -11.59 2.36
C LEU A 117 10.52 -11.24 2.37
N SER A 118 10.98 -10.41 1.45
CA SER A 118 12.37 -9.90 1.41
C SER A 118 12.77 -9.19 2.70
N ALA A 119 11.91 -8.29 3.20
CA ALA A 119 12.17 -7.54 4.43
C ALA A 119 12.15 -8.45 5.67
N LEU A 120 11.24 -9.43 5.72
CA LEU A 120 11.18 -10.39 6.83
C LEU A 120 12.44 -11.28 6.88
N ILE A 121 12.87 -11.82 5.72
CA ILE A 121 14.09 -12.66 5.67
C ILE A 121 15.31 -11.82 6.07
N ALA A 122 15.42 -10.59 5.59
CA ALA A 122 16.49 -9.67 5.97
C ALA A 122 16.49 -9.38 7.49
N GLN A 123 15.33 -9.11 8.07
CA GLN A 123 15.17 -8.85 9.51
C GLN A 123 15.54 -10.09 10.37
N ARG A 124 15.22 -11.30 9.91
CA ARG A 124 15.56 -12.55 10.62
C ARG A 124 17.04 -12.89 10.53
N GLY A 125 17.74 -12.39 9.53
CA GLY A 125 19.17 -12.61 9.32
C GLY A 125 19.49 -13.91 8.59
N GLU A 126 20.75 -14.01 8.14
CA GLU A 126 21.24 -15.16 7.36
C GLU A 126 21.28 -16.46 8.17
N ASP A 127 21.56 -16.37 9.48
CA ASP A 127 21.67 -17.50 10.39
C ASP A 127 20.33 -17.94 11.02
N ASN A 128 19.19 -17.40 10.51
CA ASN A 128 17.88 -17.75 11.05
C ASN A 128 17.55 -19.24 10.86
N THR A 129 16.98 -19.83 11.91
CA THR A 129 16.54 -21.24 11.97
C THR A 129 15.03 -21.41 12.19
N ASP A 130 14.29 -20.29 12.31
CA ASP A 130 12.83 -20.30 12.42
C ASP A 130 12.20 -20.12 11.03
N PHE A 131 11.60 -21.16 10.51
CA PHE A 131 10.94 -21.22 9.21
C PHE A 131 9.42 -21.26 9.33
N SER A 132 8.85 -20.67 10.37
CA SER A 132 7.39 -20.63 10.58
C SER A 132 6.65 -19.73 9.60
N GLN A 133 7.34 -18.75 8.98
CA GLN A 133 6.74 -17.71 8.13
C GLN A 133 7.27 -17.72 6.68
N PHE A 134 8.35 -18.42 6.42
CA PHE A 134 8.94 -18.64 5.10
C PHE A 134 9.77 -19.94 5.11
N THR A 135 10.14 -20.45 3.95
CA THR A 135 10.88 -21.71 3.84
C THR A 135 12.38 -21.50 3.92
N GLN A 136 13.11 -22.56 4.28
CA GLN A 136 14.58 -22.55 4.22
C GLN A 136 15.10 -22.26 2.80
N GLU A 137 14.40 -22.73 1.78
CA GLU A 137 14.74 -22.45 0.38
C GLU A 137 14.62 -20.97 0.05
N GLN A 138 13.52 -20.30 0.48
CA GLN A 138 13.36 -18.86 0.31
C GLN A 138 14.46 -18.07 1.00
N GLN A 139 14.86 -18.46 2.23
CA GLN A 139 15.99 -17.83 2.92
C GLN A 139 17.29 -18.00 2.14
N SER A 140 17.58 -19.21 1.67
CA SER A 140 18.80 -19.47 0.89
C SER A 140 18.82 -18.67 -0.39
N THR A 141 17.73 -18.68 -1.16
CA THR A 141 17.58 -17.91 -2.41
C THR A 141 17.79 -16.41 -2.17
N PHE A 142 17.20 -15.86 -1.12
CA PHE A 142 17.35 -14.44 -0.77
C PHE A 142 18.82 -14.10 -0.44
N TRP A 143 19.47 -14.85 0.45
CA TRP A 143 20.84 -14.55 0.84
C TRP A 143 21.85 -14.83 -0.26
N ASP A 144 21.61 -15.83 -1.11
CA ASP A 144 22.40 -16.04 -2.33
C ASP A 144 22.26 -14.85 -3.29
N ALA A 145 21.07 -14.29 -3.45
CA ALA A 145 20.85 -13.09 -4.26
C ALA A 145 21.52 -11.84 -3.65
N VAL A 146 21.49 -11.68 -2.33
CA VAL A 146 22.22 -10.61 -1.65
C VAL A 146 23.73 -10.75 -1.86
N ASN A 147 24.30 -11.92 -1.58
CA ASN A 147 25.74 -12.13 -1.61
C ASN A 147 26.31 -12.11 -3.06
N ASN A 148 25.60 -12.69 -4.02
CA ASN A 148 26.06 -12.85 -5.40
C ASN A 148 25.47 -11.83 -6.39
N GLY A 149 24.40 -11.15 -6.01
CA GLY A 149 23.74 -10.13 -6.84
C GLY A 149 23.92 -8.71 -6.29
N LEU A 150 23.44 -8.45 -5.07
CA LEU A 150 23.41 -7.11 -4.48
C LEU A 150 24.81 -6.61 -4.10
N VAL A 151 25.64 -7.46 -3.51
CA VAL A 151 27.04 -7.10 -3.13
C VAL A 151 27.86 -6.67 -4.35
N PRO A 152 27.88 -7.41 -5.47
CA PRO A 152 28.54 -6.93 -6.69
C PRO A 152 27.89 -5.68 -7.29
N PHE A 153 26.58 -5.49 -7.13
CA PHE A 153 25.88 -4.31 -7.59
C PHE A 153 26.38 -3.04 -6.87
N VAL A 154 26.46 -3.05 -5.55
CA VAL A 154 26.95 -1.90 -4.78
C VAL A 154 28.44 -1.67 -4.94
N GLN A 155 29.21 -2.72 -5.22
CA GLN A 155 30.61 -2.57 -5.59
C GLN A 155 30.74 -1.79 -6.91
N GLN A 156 30.01 -2.17 -7.94
CA GLN A 156 29.97 -1.45 -9.22
C GLN A 156 29.50 -0.01 -9.04
N LEU A 157 28.52 0.22 -8.14
CA LEU A 157 28.05 1.56 -7.81
C LEU A 157 29.16 2.43 -7.23
N SER A 158 29.97 1.91 -6.30
CA SER A 158 31.13 2.61 -5.73
C SER A 158 32.19 2.90 -6.79
N GLU A 159 32.45 1.95 -7.70
CA GLU A 159 33.39 2.12 -8.82
C GLU A 159 32.91 3.22 -9.78
N GLN A 160 31.62 3.31 -10.08
CA GLN A 160 31.04 4.37 -10.91
C GLN A 160 31.16 5.76 -10.24
N LEU A 161 30.89 5.84 -8.94
CA LEU A 161 31.09 7.08 -8.17
C LEU A 161 32.55 7.52 -8.21
N GLN A 162 33.48 6.59 -7.99
CA GLN A 162 34.91 6.85 -8.06
C GLN A 162 35.32 7.38 -9.44
N ALA A 163 34.88 6.72 -10.50
CA ALA A 163 35.19 7.14 -11.88
C ALA A 163 34.61 8.53 -12.19
N ALA A 164 33.40 8.83 -11.73
CA ALA A 164 32.78 10.15 -11.90
C ALA A 164 33.53 11.24 -11.13
N ALA A 165 33.94 10.94 -9.88
CA ALA A 165 34.73 11.88 -9.08
C ALA A 165 36.11 12.14 -9.69
N ASP A 166 36.80 11.09 -10.14
CA ASP A 166 38.13 11.20 -10.77
C ASP A 166 38.06 12.00 -12.09
N ALA A 167 36.97 11.85 -12.86
CA ALA A 167 36.77 12.60 -14.11
C ALA A 167 36.52 14.10 -13.90
N ASN A 168 36.02 14.50 -12.73
CA ASN A 168 35.72 15.88 -12.37
C ASN A 168 36.78 16.49 -11.42
N LEU A 169 37.86 15.78 -11.11
CA LEU A 169 38.89 16.25 -10.18
C LEU A 169 39.70 17.40 -10.81
N GLU A 170 39.67 18.56 -10.15
CA GLU A 170 40.40 19.75 -10.55
C GLU A 170 41.84 19.73 -9.98
N GLU A 171 42.77 20.44 -10.63
CA GLU A 171 44.16 20.54 -10.18
C GLU A 171 44.24 21.20 -8.78
N GLY A 172 44.80 20.48 -7.81
CA GLY A 172 44.94 20.94 -6.42
C GLY A 172 43.77 20.53 -5.49
N GLN A 173 42.74 19.85 -5.98
CA GLN A 173 41.70 19.27 -5.13
C GLN A 173 42.19 17.94 -4.51
N GLU A 174 41.70 17.65 -3.30
CA GLU A 174 41.93 16.38 -2.63
C GLU A 174 41.04 15.30 -3.24
N ARG A 175 41.61 14.15 -3.56
CA ARG A 175 40.88 13.02 -4.16
C ARG A 175 40.06 12.30 -3.12
N THR A 176 38.72 12.24 -3.29
CA THR A 176 37.85 11.41 -2.49
C THR A 176 37.95 9.94 -2.93
N ILE A 177 38.04 9.02 -1.98
CA ILE A 177 38.03 7.58 -2.24
C ILE A 177 36.64 7.04 -1.80
N PHE A 178 35.90 6.50 -2.75
CA PHE A 178 34.58 5.93 -2.47
C PHE A 178 34.70 4.51 -1.92
N THR A 179 35.07 4.42 -0.63
CA THR A 179 34.91 3.20 0.17
C THR A 179 33.43 2.85 0.33
N PRO A 180 33.06 1.66 0.83
CA PRO A 180 31.67 1.36 1.21
C PRO A 180 31.06 2.43 2.13
N ALA A 181 31.77 2.90 3.15
CA ALA A 181 31.32 3.95 4.06
C ALA A 181 31.08 5.28 3.33
N GLU A 182 32.01 5.73 2.47
CA GLU A 182 31.85 6.94 1.68
C GLU A 182 30.72 6.82 0.65
N THR A 183 30.52 5.65 0.08
CA THR A 183 29.40 5.37 -0.84
C THR A 183 28.05 5.46 -0.11
N ALA A 184 27.92 4.85 1.07
CA ALA A 184 26.72 4.97 1.89
C ALA A 184 26.41 6.44 2.24
N ARG A 185 27.42 7.19 2.62
CA ARG A 185 27.31 8.63 2.96
C ARG A 185 26.90 9.47 1.74
N ALA A 186 27.44 9.18 0.56
CA ALA A 186 27.10 9.88 -0.68
C ALA A 186 25.62 9.70 -1.07
N TYR A 187 25.04 8.55 -0.76
CA TYR A 187 23.60 8.26 -0.99
C TYR A 187 22.70 8.63 0.18
N GLY A 188 23.25 9.07 1.31
CA GLY A 188 22.48 9.39 2.53
C GLY A 188 21.88 8.16 3.21
N TRP A 189 22.50 6.99 3.02
CA TRP A 189 22.14 5.76 3.73
C TRP A 189 22.67 5.78 5.17
N GLU A 190 22.43 4.71 5.95
CA GLU A 190 22.94 4.62 7.31
C GLU A 190 24.48 4.78 7.35
N GLU A 191 25.00 5.37 8.43
CA GLU A 191 26.44 5.50 8.63
C GLU A 191 27.07 4.12 8.81
N LEU A 192 28.07 3.82 7.99
CA LEU A 192 28.85 2.61 8.09
C LEU A 192 30.22 2.88 8.73
N PRO A 193 30.80 1.90 9.47
CA PRO A 193 32.18 1.96 9.92
C PRO A 193 33.16 2.16 8.75
N GLU A 194 34.27 2.85 8.99
CA GLU A 194 35.26 3.13 7.95
C GLU A 194 35.91 1.87 7.32
N ASP A 195 35.90 0.76 8.08
CA ASP A 195 36.38 -0.56 7.64
C ASP A 195 35.26 -1.49 7.12
N ALA A 196 34.04 -0.95 6.92
CA ALA A 196 32.91 -1.71 6.37
C ALA A 196 33.24 -2.28 4.99
N GLY A 197 32.76 -3.48 4.73
CA GLY A 197 32.84 -4.14 3.44
C GLY A 197 31.64 -3.87 2.55
N PHE A 198 31.65 -4.44 1.33
CA PHE A 198 30.54 -4.28 0.39
C PHE A 198 29.27 -5.05 0.83
N LYS A 199 29.37 -6.04 1.73
CA LYS A 199 28.20 -6.69 2.29
C LYS A 199 27.43 -5.73 3.20
N GLU A 200 28.12 -5.01 4.08
CA GLU A 200 27.52 -3.99 4.94
C GLU A 200 26.88 -2.87 4.09
N LEU A 201 27.53 -2.45 2.99
CA LEU A 201 26.97 -1.48 2.05
C LEU A 201 25.69 -2.01 1.37
N ALA A 202 25.67 -3.29 0.98
CA ALA A 202 24.49 -3.91 0.39
C ALA A 202 23.33 -3.99 1.38
N LEU A 203 23.61 -4.28 2.66
CA LEU A 203 22.62 -4.28 3.73
C LEU A 203 22.09 -2.86 4.00
N ALA A 204 22.95 -1.86 4.05
CA ALA A 204 22.58 -0.46 4.20
C ALA A 204 21.67 0.01 3.06
N MET A 205 21.98 -0.37 1.82
CA MET A 205 21.11 -0.10 0.67
C MET A 205 19.76 -0.82 0.82
N GLY A 206 19.76 -2.10 1.18
CA GLY A 206 18.53 -2.86 1.42
C GLY A 206 17.63 -2.18 2.44
N ASN A 207 18.20 -1.77 3.58
CA ASN A 207 17.49 -1.07 4.65
C ASN A 207 16.95 0.31 4.18
N ALA A 208 17.72 1.05 3.39
CA ALA A 208 17.29 2.36 2.88
C ALA A 208 16.07 2.31 1.95
N PHE A 209 15.81 1.14 1.37
CA PHE A 209 14.64 0.89 0.51
C PHE A 209 13.62 -0.08 1.14
N ASP A 210 13.70 -0.36 2.46
CA ASP A 210 12.84 -1.32 3.15
C ASP A 210 12.80 -2.69 2.44
N TRP A 211 13.89 -3.07 1.78
CA TRP A 211 14.02 -4.30 0.98
C TRP A 211 13.01 -4.42 -0.18
N ASP A 212 12.43 -3.29 -0.60
CA ASP A 212 11.61 -3.21 -1.83
C ASP A 212 12.51 -3.16 -3.06
N PHE A 213 12.82 -4.32 -3.63
CA PHE A 213 13.67 -4.44 -4.81
C PHE A 213 13.07 -3.77 -6.05
N GLY A 214 11.72 -3.68 -6.14
CA GLY A 214 11.04 -2.99 -7.22
C GLY A 214 11.29 -1.48 -7.16
N GLN A 215 11.12 -0.88 -5.98
CA GLN A 215 11.42 0.53 -5.74
C GLN A 215 12.91 0.82 -5.97
N MET A 216 13.78 -0.05 -5.46
CA MET A 216 15.23 0.05 -5.63
C MET A 216 15.63 0.03 -7.11
N GLY A 217 15.12 -0.95 -7.88
CA GLY A 217 15.38 -1.06 -9.32
C GLY A 217 14.88 0.14 -10.11
N ASN A 218 13.70 0.63 -9.80
CA ASN A 218 13.14 1.85 -10.41
C ASN A 218 13.99 3.07 -10.10
N TRP A 219 14.45 3.22 -8.85
CA TRP A 219 15.28 4.34 -8.44
C TRP A 219 16.62 4.37 -9.19
N PHE A 220 17.33 3.24 -9.24
CA PHE A 220 18.63 3.15 -9.94
C PHE A 220 18.48 3.25 -11.45
N SER A 221 17.41 2.73 -12.05
CA SER A 221 17.15 2.87 -13.49
C SER A 221 16.92 4.32 -13.92
N ASN A 222 16.40 5.17 -13.03
CA ASN A 222 16.12 6.58 -13.29
C ASN A 222 17.16 7.54 -12.69
N SER A 223 18.25 7.02 -12.14
CA SER A 223 19.34 7.83 -11.55
C SER A 223 20.24 8.46 -12.61
N VAL A 224 21.12 9.35 -12.17
CA VAL A 224 22.15 9.98 -13.03
C VAL A 224 23.13 8.95 -13.60
N MET A 225 23.34 7.85 -12.89
CA MET A 225 24.13 6.69 -13.32
C MET A 225 23.20 5.47 -13.38
N PRO A 226 22.47 5.27 -14.50
CA PRO A 226 21.46 4.24 -14.58
C PRO A 226 22.07 2.83 -14.47
N MET A 227 21.50 2.01 -13.58
CA MET A 227 21.78 0.59 -13.43
C MET A 227 20.44 -0.17 -13.52
N THR A 228 20.29 -0.98 -14.57
CA THR A 228 18.99 -1.62 -14.91
C THR A 228 18.98 -3.13 -14.72
N ASP A 229 20.12 -3.71 -14.32
CA ASP A 229 20.33 -5.16 -14.24
C ASP A 229 20.05 -5.76 -12.86
N LEU A 230 19.44 -4.98 -11.94
CA LEU A 230 19.12 -5.45 -10.60
C LEU A 230 18.17 -6.65 -10.61
N PRO A 231 17.07 -6.68 -11.41
CA PRO A 231 16.21 -7.85 -11.48
C PRO A 231 16.93 -9.13 -11.91
N GLU A 232 17.84 -9.03 -12.91
CA GLU A 232 18.62 -10.16 -13.38
C GLU A 232 19.60 -10.67 -12.31
N ARG A 233 20.21 -9.76 -11.54
CA ARG A 233 21.15 -10.11 -10.47
C ARG A 233 20.46 -10.79 -9.29
N LEU A 234 19.26 -10.39 -8.97
CA LEU A 234 18.50 -10.93 -7.82
C LEU A 234 17.67 -12.16 -8.18
N GLY A 235 17.39 -12.39 -9.49
CA GLY A 235 16.62 -13.53 -9.96
C GLY A 235 15.28 -13.67 -9.23
N GLU A 236 14.96 -14.85 -8.76
CA GLU A 236 13.70 -15.14 -8.06
C GLU A 236 13.50 -14.29 -6.79
N ALA A 237 14.57 -13.95 -6.08
CA ALA A 237 14.48 -13.13 -4.87
C ALA A 237 13.97 -11.70 -5.15
N TYR A 238 14.05 -11.23 -6.39
CA TYR A 238 13.50 -9.93 -6.78
C TYR A 238 12.00 -9.83 -6.53
N ASP A 239 11.28 -10.92 -6.76
CA ASP A 239 9.82 -10.98 -6.59
C ASP A 239 9.38 -11.11 -5.13
N TYR A 240 10.30 -11.37 -4.20
CA TYR A 240 9.99 -11.46 -2.76
C TYR A 240 9.56 -10.13 -2.15
N ALA A 241 9.91 -9.01 -2.78
CA ALA A 241 9.45 -7.68 -2.36
C ALA A 241 7.93 -7.50 -2.56
N GLY A 242 7.34 -8.16 -3.56
CA GLY A 242 5.90 -8.16 -3.81
C GLY A 242 5.11 -9.22 -3.02
N GLN A 243 5.79 -10.19 -2.40
CA GLN A 243 5.15 -11.24 -1.61
C GLN A 243 4.98 -10.80 -0.16
N MET A 244 3.73 -10.63 0.27
CA MET A 244 3.42 -10.25 1.65
C MET A 244 3.21 -11.50 2.50
N VAL A 245 3.88 -11.55 3.64
CA VAL A 245 3.79 -12.64 4.62
C VAL A 245 3.43 -12.09 6.00
N SER A 246 2.84 -12.93 6.87
CA SER A 246 2.52 -12.51 8.23
C SER A 246 3.79 -12.20 9.01
N SER A 247 3.81 -11.06 9.69
CA SER A 247 4.88 -10.69 10.63
C SER A 247 4.87 -11.50 11.92
N GLY A 248 3.83 -12.31 12.13
CA GLY A 248 3.54 -13.06 13.34
C GLY A 248 2.72 -12.29 14.37
N GLN A 249 2.25 -11.08 14.03
CA GLN A 249 1.26 -10.35 14.81
C GLN A 249 -0.15 -10.68 14.27
N SER A 250 -1.12 -10.89 15.17
CA SER A 250 -2.47 -11.28 14.77
C SER A 250 -3.41 -10.08 14.82
N VAL A 251 -3.33 -9.18 13.82
CA VAL A 251 -4.31 -8.11 13.62
C VAL A 251 -5.17 -8.46 12.41
N THR A 252 -6.38 -8.95 12.66
CA THR A 252 -7.28 -9.47 11.63
C THR A 252 -8.27 -8.44 11.11
N SER A 253 -8.38 -7.26 11.76
CA SER A 253 -9.37 -6.24 11.41
C SER A 253 -8.84 -4.82 11.53
N ILE A 254 -9.50 -3.92 10.80
CA ILE A 254 -9.29 -2.48 10.88
C ILE A 254 -10.36 -1.93 11.85
N SER A 255 -9.95 -1.58 13.09
CA SER A 255 -10.88 -1.20 14.16
C SER A 255 -11.73 0.04 13.85
N GLY A 256 -11.31 0.85 12.88
CA GLY A 256 -12.05 2.01 12.39
C GLY A 256 -13.10 1.70 11.31
N ILE A 257 -13.26 0.45 10.87
CA ILE A 257 -14.31 0.03 9.93
C ILE A 257 -15.33 -0.78 10.72
N ILE A 258 -16.48 -0.20 10.99
CA ILE A 258 -17.46 -0.72 11.96
C ILE A 258 -18.80 -0.91 11.27
N LYS A 259 -19.26 -2.16 11.12
CA LYS A 259 -20.63 -2.45 10.68
C LYS A 259 -21.61 -2.04 11.78
N THR A 260 -22.56 -1.17 11.47
CA THR A 260 -23.59 -0.69 12.42
C THR A 260 -25.00 -1.19 12.09
N GLY A 261 -25.14 -1.84 10.94
CA GLY A 261 -26.40 -2.46 10.49
C GLY A 261 -26.20 -3.11 9.12
N ASP A 262 -27.23 -3.79 8.59
CA ASP A 262 -27.13 -4.48 7.29
C ASP A 262 -26.83 -3.53 6.12
N TYR A 263 -27.23 -2.27 6.25
CA TYR A 263 -27.02 -1.21 5.26
C TYR A 263 -26.25 -0.03 5.84
N ASN A 264 -25.63 -0.19 7.02
CA ASN A 264 -24.99 0.89 7.75
C ASN A 264 -23.56 0.53 8.12
N LEU A 265 -22.67 1.47 7.89
CA LEU A 265 -21.26 1.37 8.20
C LEU A 265 -20.76 2.68 8.80
N ARG A 266 -19.86 2.60 9.78
CA ARG A 266 -19.09 3.73 10.28
C ARG A 266 -17.61 3.53 9.93
N VAL A 267 -17.00 4.54 9.33
CA VAL A 267 -15.54 4.64 9.23
C VAL A 267 -15.06 5.70 10.22
N VAL A 268 -14.06 5.36 11.02
CA VAL A 268 -13.46 6.25 12.03
C VAL A 268 -12.03 6.56 11.61
N THR A 269 -11.71 7.85 11.55
CA THR A 269 -10.31 8.31 11.40
C THR A 269 -9.81 8.93 12.71
N ASP A 270 -8.51 8.84 12.98
CA ASP A 270 -7.92 9.37 14.23
C ASP A 270 -7.73 10.90 14.17
N GLU A 271 -7.80 11.48 12.98
CA GLU A 271 -7.75 12.92 12.74
C GLU A 271 -8.54 13.30 11.49
N LEU A 272 -8.82 14.59 11.32
CA LEU A 272 -9.47 15.11 10.13
C LEU A 272 -8.48 15.16 8.95
N ASP A 273 -8.74 14.38 7.92
CA ASP A 273 -8.13 14.53 6.61
C ASP A 273 -9.23 14.77 5.57
N VAL A 274 -9.22 15.95 4.96
CA VAL A 274 -10.25 16.37 3.99
C VAL A 274 -10.32 15.44 2.76
N ARG A 275 -9.28 14.69 2.46
CA ARG A 275 -9.23 13.74 1.35
C ARG A 275 -10.05 12.49 1.64
N THR A 276 -10.23 12.13 2.93
CA THR A 276 -10.93 10.90 3.33
C THR A 276 -12.34 10.83 2.75
N LEU A 277 -13.09 11.92 2.82
CA LEU A 277 -14.44 12.00 2.26
C LEU A 277 -14.47 11.64 0.77
N TYR A 278 -13.56 12.23 -0.01
CA TYR A 278 -13.46 12.00 -1.45
C TYR A 278 -13.02 10.58 -1.79
N TYR A 279 -12.08 10.02 -1.01
CA TYR A 279 -11.58 8.68 -1.27
C TYR A 279 -12.60 7.62 -0.87
N LEU A 280 -13.28 7.76 0.27
CA LEU A 280 -14.41 6.90 0.65
C LEU A 280 -15.53 6.99 -0.40
N GLY A 281 -15.96 8.21 -0.77
CA GLY A 281 -17.00 8.41 -1.76
C GLY A 281 -16.68 7.85 -3.15
N SER A 282 -15.40 7.67 -3.47
CA SER A 282 -14.95 7.12 -4.75
C SER A 282 -14.85 5.58 -4.79
N VAL A 283 -15.08 4.90 -3.68
CA VAL A 283 -15.03 3.43 -3.61
C VAL A 283 -16.11 2.82 -4.50
N TYR A 284 -15.75 1.84 -5.30
CA TYR A 284 -16.68 0.99 -6.02
C TYR A 284 -17.04 -0.21 -5.14
N ILE A 285 -18.34 -0.49 -5.02
CA ILE A 285 -18.84 -1.59 -4.19
C ILE A 285 -18.81 -2.87 -5.03
N ALA A 286 -17.94 -3.79 -4.65
CA ALA A 286 -17.79 -5.09 -5.28
C ALA A 286 -18.62 -6.14 -4.55
N PRO A 287 -19.29 -7.06 -5.26
CA PRO A 287 -20.08 -8.12 -4.63
C PRO A 287 -19.19 -9.13 -3.90
N LEU A 288 -19.33 -9.18 -2.58
CA LEU A 288 -18.61 -10.13 -1.71
C LEU A 288 -18.87 -11.59 -2.14
N HIS A 289 -20.12 -11.93 -2.45
CA HIS A 289 -20.51 -13.28 -2.83
C HIS A 289 -19.89 -13.76 -4.16
N TYR A 290 -19.42 -12.84 -5.00
CA TYR A 290 -18.81 -13.16 -6.29
C TYR A 290 -17.29 -13.13 -6.27
N TYR A 291 -16.69 -12.12 -5.64
CA TYR A 291 -15.24 -11.92 -5.64
C TYR A 291 -14.56 -12.33 -4.33
N GLY A 292 -15.30 -12.40 -3.24
CA GLY A 292 -14.80 -12.80 -1.94
C GLY A 292 -15.20 -14.22 -1.58
N SER A 293 -14.84 -14.62 -0.36
CA SER A 293 -15.27 -15.86 0.27
C SER A 293 -15.79 -15.56 1.66
N THR A 294 -16.96 -16.10 2.00
CA THR A 294 -17.49 -16.00 3.36
C THR A 294 -16.62 -16.74 4.38
N ASP A 295 -15.81 -17.69 3.93
CA ASP A 295 -14.86 -18.42 4.78
C ASP A 295 -13.66 -17.52 5.20
N LEU A 296 -13.35 -16.48 4.41
CA LEU A 296 -12.33 -15.50 4.72
C LEU A 296 -12.84 -14.38 5.63
N TYR A 297 -14.18 -14.21 5.74
CA TYR A 297 -14.81 -13.17 6.53
C TYR A 297 -14.97 -13.60 7.98
N ASN A 298 -14.26 -12.90 8.88
CA ASN A 298 -14.26 -13.24 10.31
C ASN A 298 -15.20 -12.33 11.09
N TYR A 299 -16.32 -12.91 11.58
CA TYR A 299 -17.29 -12.22 12.41
C TYR A 299 -17.08 -12.38 13.93
N VAL A 300 -16.19 -13.30 14.36
CA VAL A 300 -16.16 -13.78 15.75
C VAL A 300 -15.63 -12.74 16.72
N ASP A 301 -14.49 -12.12 16.39
CA ASP A 301 -13.83 -11.16 17.28
C ASP A 301 -13.78 -9.74 16.71
N SER A 302 -13.92 -9.62 15.39
CA SER A 302 -13.89 -8.36 14.66
C SER A 302 -14.33 -8.58 13.23
N PHE A 303 -15.03 -7.61 12.64
CA PHE A 303 -15.32 -7.64 11.21
C PHE A 303 -14.01 -7.49 10.44
N GLY A 304 -13.63 -8.50 9.68
CA GLY A 304 -12.40 -8.49 8.92
C GLY A 304 -12.30 -9.64 7.92
N PHE A 305 -11.24 -9.64 7.15
CA PHE A 305 -10.93 -10.65 6.14
C PHE A 305 -9.51 -11.16 6.35
N THR A 306 -9.22 -12.36 5.85
CA THR A 306 -7.87 -12.88 5.81
C THR A 306 -7.03 -12.02 4.87
N LYS A 307 -5.97 -11.42 5.41
CA LYS A 307 -5.06 -10.54 4.67
C LYS A 307 -4.28 -11.30 3.60
N CYS A 308 -3.95 -10.59 2.53
CA CYS A 308 -3.23 -11.07 1.37
C CYS A 308 -3.93 -12.19 0.58
N ASP A 309 -5.09 -12.66 1.02
CA ASP A 309 -5.90 -13.63 0.28
C ASP A 309 -6.99 -12.95 -0.58
N LEU A 310 -7.28 -11.68 -0.32
CA LEU A 310 -8.30 -10.92 -1.03
C LEU A 310 -7.89 -10.52 -2.46
N THR A 311 -6.59 -10.48 -2.73
CA THR A 311 -6.02 -9.98 -3.97
C THR A 311 -5.19 -11.02 -4.74
N ASN A 312 -5.12 -12.25 -4.24
CA ASN A 312 -4.38 -13.36 -4.84
C ASN A 312 -5.25 -14.28 -5.68
#